data_2a4c18fba556337b253e0aa5ca9aa660
#
_entry.id   2a4c18fba556337b253e0aa5ca9aa660
#
_cell.length_a   1.000
_cell.length_b   1.000
_cell.length_c   1.000
_cell.angle_alpha   90.00
_cell.angle_beta   90.00
_cell.angle_gamma   90.00
#
_symmetry.space_group_name_H-M   'P 1'
#
loop_
_entity.id
_entity.type
_entity.pdbx_description
1 polymer ?
#
loop_
_entity_poly.entity_id
_entity_poly.type
_entity_poly.pdbx_seq_one_letter_code
_entity_poly.pdbx_strand_id
1 'polypeptide(L)'
;SLFLGKLKGVTDPEEKRKIIGHTFIEVFEKEVEKLKEQNFHIKFLGQGTIYPDRIESAAPSKTADKIKSHHNLTLPEKMSLKLVEPLSDLYKDEVRLLGKELGIKKEFLDRHPFPGPGLAIRILGDIDEEKLVILREADDIFISELKSSGEYKNTWQALAALIPVKTVGVMGDHRTYEYMIALRAVTSMDAMTADWAKLPNDLLQRISNRIINEVKGVNRVVYDITQKPPGTIEYE
;
A
#
# COMPACT_ATOMS: atom_id res chain seq x y z
N SER A 1 0.60 -18.50 4.29
CA SER A 1 -0.53 -18.07 3.47
C SER A 1 -0.29 -18.35 2.00
N LEU A 2 -1.35 -18.42 1.18
CA LEU A 2 -1.25 -18.67 -0.29
C LEU A 2 -0.35 -17.61 -0.96
N PHE A 3 -0.53 -16.35 -0.63
CA PHE A 3 0.24 -15.24 -1.18
C PHE A 3 1.74 -15.39 -0.85
N LEU A 4 2.09 -15.62 0.41
CA LEU A 4 3.50 -15.80 0.80
C LEU A 4 4.17 -16.99 0.11
N GLY A 5 3.43 -18.09 -0.05
CA GLY A 5 3.96 -19.26 -0.76
C GLY A 5 4.33 -18.95 -2.21
N LYS A 6 3.51 -18.15 -2.90
CA LYS A 6 3.75 -17.76 -4.29
C LYS A 6 4.81 -16.65 -4.45
N LEU A 7 5.01 -15.83 -3.43
CA LEU A 7 5.99 -14.73 -3.43
C LEU A 7 7.38 -15.16 -2.94
N LYS A 8 7.55 -16.40 -2.50
CA LYS A 8 8.83 -16.88 -1.98
C LYS A 8 9.93 -16.79 -3.05
N GLY A 9 11.00 -16.06 -2.75
CA GLY A 9 12.13 -15.85 -3.65
C GLY A 9 11.88 -14.84 -4.78
N VAL A 10 10.72 -14.19 -4.81
CA VAL A 10 10.40 -13.16 -5.81
C VAL A 10 10.90 -11.80 -5.31
N THR A 11 11.83 -11.21 -6.06
CA THR A 11 12.47 -9.93 -5.71
C THR A 11 12.11 -8.80 -6.67
N ASP A 12 11.66 -9.12 -7.88
CA ASP A 12 11.27 -8.13 -8.87
C ASP A 12 9.91 -7.51 -8.54
N PRO A 13 9.80 -6.18 -8.47
CA PRO A 13 8.56 -5.49 -8.08
C PRO A 13 7.38 -5.75 -9.02
N GLU A 14 7.62 -5.82 -10.32
CA GLU A 14 6.56 -6.07 -11.30
C GLU A 14 6.07 -7.51 -11.25
N GLU A 15 6.97 -8.45 -10.99
CA GLU A 15 6.60 -9.85 -10.79
C GLU A 15 5.81 -10.04 -9.50
N LYS A 16 6.19 -9.38 -8.40
CA LYS A 16 5.38 -9.34 -7.17
C LYS A 16 3.96 -8.88 -7.44
N ARG A 17 3.81 -7.77 -8.16
CA ARG A 17 2.49 -7.19 -8.51
C ARG A 17 1.64 -8.14 -9.35
N LYS A 18 2.25 -8.79 -10.36
CA LYS A 18 1.56 -9.80 -11.20
C LYS A 18 1.09 -10.99 -10.37
N ILE A 19 1.96 -11.58 -9.56
CA ILE A 19 1.64 -12.73 -8.72
C ILE A 19 0.51 -12.39 -7.75
N ILE A 20 0.58 -11.22 -7.12
CA ILE A 20 -0.46 -10.77 -6.19
C ILE A 20 -1.77 -10.57 -6.92
N GLY A 21 -1.78 -9.87 -8.05
CA GLY A 21 -2.98 -9.65 -8.86
C GLY A 21 -3.64 -10.97 -9.29
N HIS A 22 -2.88 -11.89 -9.86
CA HIS A 22 -3.38 -13.21 -10.24
C HIS A 22 -3.91 -14.01 -9.04
N THR A 23 -3.21 -13.93 -7.90
CA THR A 23 -3.64 -14.66 -6.70
C THR A 23 -4.95 -14.10 -6.13
N PHE A 24 -5.17 -12.79 -6.19
CA PHE A 24 -6.45 -12.18 -5.84
C PHE A 24 -7.58 -12.72 -6.70
N ILE A 25 -7.38 -12.83 -8.01
CA ILE A 25 -8.38 -13.38 -8.94
C ILE A 25 -8.69 -14.84 -8.59
N GLU A 26 -7.67 -15.68 -8.39
CA GLU A 26 -7.87 -17.09 -8.01
C GLU A 26 -8.66 -17.24 -6.70
N VAL A 27 -8.33 -16.42 -5.69
CA VAL A 27 -9.05 -16.45 -4.41
C VAL A 27 -10.50 -16.01 -4.61
N PHE A 28 -10.69 -14.95 -5.40
CA PHE A 28 -12.01 -14.42 -5.70
C PHE A 28 -12.90 -15.46 -6.46
N GLU A 29 -12.36 -16.11 -7.49
CA GLU A 29 -13.07 -17.14 -8.24
C GLU A 29 -13.49 -18.33 -7.34
N LYS A 30 -12.58 -18.78 -6.45
CA LYS A 30 -12.88 -19.84 -5.49
C LYS A 30 -14.01 -19.45 -4.53
N GLU A 31 -14.04 -18.21 -4.06
CA GLU A 31 -15.13 -17.75 -3.19
C GLU A 31 -16.45 -17.64 -3.94
N VAL A 32 -16.44 -17.19 -5.19
CA VAL A 32 -17.64 -17.17 -6.04
C VAL A 32 -18.18 -18.57 -6.27
N GLU A 33 -17.33 -19.58 -6.51
CA GLU A 33 -17.75 -20.97 -6.65
C GLU A 33 -18.40 -21.49 -5.37
N LYS A 34 -17.79 -21.29 -4.20
CA LYS A 34 -18.39 -21.67 -2.91
C LYS A 34 -19.75 -21.03 -2.67
N LEU A 35 -19.92 -19.75 -3.02
CA LEU A 35 -21.19 -19.07 -2.89
C LEU A 35 -22.24 -19.64 -3.85
N LYS A 36 -21.88 -20.05 -5.06
CA LYS A 36 -22.76 -20.75 -5.99
C LYS A 36 -23.22 -22.10 -5.44
N GLU A 37 -22.29 -22.85 -4.81
CA GLU A 37 -22.65 -24.14 -4.16
C GLU A 37 -23.65 -23.96 -3.00
N GLN A 38 -23.63 -22.78 -2.34
CA GLN A 38 -24.58 -22.37 -1.31
C GLN A 38 -25.92 -21.82 -1.89
N ASN A 39 -26.17 -21.99 -3.19
CA ASN A 39 -27.34 -21.49 -3.90
C ASN A 39 -27.46 -19.97 -4.05
N PHE A 40 -26.35 -19.23 -3.93
CA PHE A 40 -26.31 -17.81 -4.26
C PHE A 40 -26.19 -17.64 -5.78
N HIS A 41 -27.17 -16.98 -6.41
CA HIS A 41 -27.13 -16.64 -7.83
C HIS A 41 -26.36 -15.34 -8.07
N ILE A 42 -25.02 -15.40 -8.06
CA ILE A 42 -24.16 -14.24 -8.28
C ILE A 42 -24.08 -13.98 -9.79
N LYS A 43 -24.47 -12.78 -10.21
CA LYS A 43 -24.48 -12.33 -11.62
C LYS A 43 -23.52 -11.18 -11.88
N PHE A 44 -23.16 -10.41 -10.85
CA PHE A 44 -22.42 -9.17 -10.97
C PHE A 44 -21.22 -9.13 -10.05
N LEU A 45 -20.15 -8.49 -10.52
CA LEU A 45 -19.00 -8.06 -9.71
C LEU A 45 -19.04 -6.53 -9.57
N GLY A 46 -19.13 -6.05 -8.34
CA GLY A 46 -18.97 -4.63 -8.04
C GLY A 46 -17.50 -4.25 -7.98
N GLN A 47 -17.10 -3.22 -8.72
CA GLN A 47 -15.75 -2.68 -8.69
C GLN A 47 -15.79 -1.18 -8.39
N GLY A 48 -14.86 -0.72 -7.55
CA GLY A 48 -14.75 0.68 -7.13
C GLY A 48 -13.91 1.54 -8.06
N THR A 49 -13.95 1.29 -9.36
CA THR A 49 -13.27 2.09 -10.39
C THR A 49 -13.78 3.53 -10.32
N ILE A 50 -12.87 4.51 -10.37
CA ILE A 50 -13.18 5.94 -10.41
C ILE A 50 -12.76 6.56 -11.75
N TYR A 51 -13.18 7.78 -12.02
CA TYR A 51 -12.95 8.44 -13.31
C TYR A 51 -11.47 8.50 -13.74
N PRO A 52 -10.49 8.84 -12.87
CA PRO A 52 -9.07 8.79 -13.23
C PRO A 52 -8.60 7.41 -13.70
N ASP A 53 -9.07 6.32 -13.08
CA ASP A 53 -8.70 4.96 -13.48
C ASP A 53 -9.14 4.65 -14.91
N ARG A 54 -10.30 5.17 -15.33
CA ARG A 54 -10.82 5.02 -16.69
C ARG A 54 -9.97 5.76 -17.72
N ILE A 55 -9.56 6.99 -17.41
CA ILE A 55 -8.73 7.81 -18.33
C ILE A 55 -7.36 7.17 -18.50
N GLU A 56 -6.72 6.75 -17.43
CA GLU A 56 -5.42 6.08 -17.46
C GLU A 56 -5.46 4.77 -18.26
N SER A 57 -6.59 4.06 -18.17
CA SER A 57 -6.81 2.82 -18.94
C SER A 57 -7.14 3.05 -20.42
N ALA A 58 -7.73 4.19 -20.77
CA ALA A 58 -8.18 4.52 -22.13
C ALA A 58 -7.12 5.19 -23.01
N ALA A 59 -6.01 5.69 -22.46
CA ALA A 59 -5.00 6.42 -23.21
C ALA A 59 -4.06 5.48 -23.99
N PRO A 60 -4.17 5.36 -25.33
CA PRO A 60 -3.17 4.68 -26.15
C PRO A 60 -2.00 5.63 -26.39
N SER A 61 -1.03 5.69 -25.49
CA SER A 61 0.21 6.41 -25.80
C SER A 61 1.17 5.49 -26.52
N LYS A 62 1.55 5.88 -27.74
CA LYS A 62 2.54 5.18 -28.57
C LYS A 62 3.98 5.28 -28.04
N THR A 63 4.23 6.02 -26.99
CA THR A 63 5.57 6.38 -26.48
C THR A 63 5.72 6.33 -24.96
N ALA A 64 4.67 6.03 -24.17
CA ALA A 64 4.81 5.77 -22.77
C ALA A 64 4.86 4.26 -22.56
N ASP A 65 5.97 3.77 -22.04
CA ASP A 65 6.06 2.42 -21.50
C ASP A 65 4.85 2.17 -20.60
N LYS A 66 4.29 0.97 -20.74
CA LYS A 66 3.06 0.55 -20.06
C LYS A 66 3.11 0.82 -18.54
N ILE A 67 2.73 2.03 -18.13
CA ILE A 67 2.41 2.33 -16.71
C ILE A 67 1.04 1.71 -16.32
N LYS A 68 0.59 0.71 -17.08
CA LYS A 68 -0.77 0.17 -17.05
C LYS A 68 -1.04 -0.92 -16.02
N SER A 69 -0.12 -1.22 -15.11
CA SER A 69 -0.30 -2.37 -14.23
C SER A 69 -0.77 -2.03 -12.81
N HIS A 70 -1.05 -0.76 -12.49
CA HIS A 70 -1.06 -0.36 -11.08
C HIS A 70 -2.43 -0.29 -10.38
N HIS A 71 -3.55 -0.17 -11.10
CA HIS A 71 -4.83 0.13 -10.44
C HIS A 71 -6.02 -0.76 -10.81
N ASN A 72 -5.97 -1.49 -11.91
CA ASN A 72 -7.03 -2.44 -12.24
C ASN A 72 -6.45 -3.85 -12.31
N LEU A 73 -6.89 -4.73 -11.43
CA LEU A 73 -6.74 -6.16 -11.58
C LEU A 73 -7.17 -6.50 -13.00
N THR A 74 -6.27 -7.06 -13.79
CA THR A 74 -6.57 -7.56 -15.13
C THR A 74 -7.57 -8.70 -14.91
N LEU A 75 -8.86 -8.39 -15.05
CA LEU A 75 -9.91 -9.38 -14.93
C LEU A 75 -9.70 -10.44 -16.02
N PRO A 76 -9.84 -11.73 -15.71
CA PRO A 76 -9.72 -12.76 -16.72
C PRO A 76 -10.74 -12.53 -17.85
N GLU A 77 -10.32 -12.66 -19.11
CA GLU A 77 -11.19 -12.54 -20.29
C GLU A 77 -12.41 -13.50 -20.24
N LYS A 78 -12.39 -14.49 -19.37
CA LYS A 78 -13.41 -15.53 -19.21
C LYS A 78 -14.26 -15.39 -17.94
N MET A 79 -14.25 -14.26 -17.27
CA MET A 79 -15.06 -14.12 -16.06
C MET A 79 -16.54 -14.11 -16.41
N SER A 80 -17.31 -15.02 -15.80
CA SER A 80 -18.77 -15.19 -16.05
C SER A 80 -19.64 -14.09 -15.41
N LEU A 81 -19.05 -13.17 -14.65
CA LEU A 81 -19.77 -12.10 -13.95
C LEU A 81 -19.76 -10.81 -14.76
N LYS A 82 -20.90 -10.11 -14.77
CA LYS A 82 -21.01 -8.77 -15.36
C LYS A 82 -20.43 -7.75 -14.39
N LEU A 83 -19.60 -6.84 -14.90
CA LEU A 83 -19.02 -5.78 -14.12
C LEU A 83 -20.03 -4.66 -13.84
N VAL A 84 -20.04 -4.14 -12.61
CA VAL A 84 -20.81 -2.98 -12.17
C VAL A 84 -19.85 -1.98 -11.48
N GLU A 85 -19.70 -0.80 -12.07
CA GLU A 85 -18.76 0.24 -11.66
C GLU A 85 -19.51 1.54 -11.35
N PRO A 86 -20.19 1.61 -10.20
CA PRO A 86 -21.10 2.73 -9.88
C PRO A 86 -20.38 4.06 -9.63
N LEU A 87 -19.05 4.07 -9.46
CA LEU A 87 -18.25 5.25 -9.17
C LEU A 87 -17.42 5.72 -10.38
N SER A 88 -17.57 5.07 -11.53
CA SER A 88 -16.70 5.24 -12.71
C SER A 88 -16.65 6.65 -13.31
N ASP A 89 -17.62 7.48 -13.02
CA ASP A 89 -17.69 8.87 -13.49
C ASP A 89 -17.36 9.91 -12.40
N LEU A 90 -16.96 9.47 -11.20
CA LEU A 90 -16.66 10.33 -10.07
C LEU A 90 -15.15 10.47 -9.84
N TYR A 91 -14.74 11.66 -9.41
CA TYR A 91 -13.41 11.90 -8.85
C TYR A 91 -13.35 11.44 -7.38
N LYS A 92 -12.14 11.26 -6.86
CA LYS A 92 -11.90 10.73 -5.51
C LYS A 92 -12.52 11.60 -4.40
N ASP A 93 -12.51 12.90 -4.55
CA ASP A 93 -13.13 13.86 -3.65
C ASP A 93 -14.66 13.76 -3.68
N GLU A 94 -15.25 13.60 -4.87
CA GLU A 94 -16.70 13.37 -5.04
C GLU A 94 -17.14 12.03 -4.41
N VAL A 95 -16.33 10.96 -4.57
CA VAL A 95 -16.57 9.68 -3.90
C VAL A 95 -16.55 9.82 -2.38
N ARG A 96 -15.66 10.66 -1.82
CA ARG A 96 -15.63 10.95 -0.38
C ARG A 96 -16.85 11.72 0.08
N LEU A 97 -17.30 12.69 -0.71
CA LEU A 97 -18.55 13.44 -0.42
C LEU A 97 -19.75 12.50 -0.46
N LEU A 98 -19.87 11.68 -1.49
CA LEU A 98 -20.92 10.66 -1.57
C LEU A 98 -20.89 9.70 -0.37
N GLY A 99 -19.71 9.24 0.01
CA GLY A 99 -19.53 8.37 1.18
C GLY A 99 -19.98 9.05 2.48
N LYS A 100 -19.75 10.36 2.62
CA LYS A 100 -20.24 11.14 3.76
C LYS A 100 -21.77 11.22 3.79
N GLU A 101 -22.39 11.48 2.64
CA GLU A 101 -23.88 11.50 2.52
C GLU A 101 -24.49 10.12 2.82
N LEU A 102 -23.81 9.04 2.46
CA LEU A 102 -24.20 7.66 2.78
C LEU A 102 -23.92 7.26 4.24
N GLY A 103 -23.42 8.17 5.08
CA GLY A 103 -23.15 7.91 6.49
C GLY A 103 -21.92 7.05 6.77
N ILE A 104 -20.98 6.92 5.81
CA ILE A 104 -19.73 6.20 6.03
C ILE A 104 -18.90 6.95 7.08
N LYS A 105 -18.40 6.22 8.07
CA LYS A 105 -17.61 6.81 9.15
C LYS A 105 -16.38 7.54 8.61
N LYS A 106 -16.10 8.72 9.18
CA LYS A 106 -14.98 9.58 8.79
C LYS A 106 -13.62 8.85 8.75
N GLU A 107 -13.38 7.94 9.66
CA GLU A 107 -12.14 7.13 9.72
C GLU A 107 -11.86 6.34 8.44
N PHE A 108 -12.91 5.91 7.70
CA PHE A 108 -12.77 5.24 6.41
C PHE A 108 -12.59 6.24 5.27
N LEU A 109 -13.28 7.38 5.33
CA LEU A 109 -13.20 8.41 4.30
C LEU A 109 -11.85 9.14 4.29
N ASP A 110 -11.26 9.33 5.46
CA ASP A 110 -9.98 10.04 5.63
C ASP A 110 -8.75 9.11 5.52
N ARG A 111 -8.94 7.83 5.16
CA ARG A 111 -7.81 6.91 5.02
C ARG A 111 -6.87 7.34 3.92
N HIS A 112 -5.57 7.24 4.22
CA HIS A 112 -4.54 7.38 3.20
C HIS A 112 -4.70 6.33 2.09
N PRO A 113 -4.25 6.60 0.87
CA PRO A 113 -4.16 5.59 -0.17
C PRO A 113 -3.37 4.37 0.33
N PHE A 114 -3.83 3.17 -0.05
CA PHE A 114 -3.12 1.94 0.24
C PHE A 114 -3.04 1.14 -1.06
N PRO A 115 -1.85 0.71 -1.47
CA PRO A 115 -1.66 0.07 -2.77
C PRO A 115 -2.31 -1.31 -2.82
N GLY A 116 -2.77 -1.72 -4.01
CA GLY A 116 -3.36 -3.05 -4.22
C GLY A 116 -2.45 -4.21 -3.80
N PRO A 117 -1.14 -4.17 -4.12
CA PRO A 117 -0.20 -5.21 -3.67
C PRO A 117 0.07 -5.23 -2.16
N GLY A 118 -0.39 -4.23 -1.42
CA GLY A 118 -0.26 -4.16 0.03
C GLY A 118 1.18 -3.98 0.50
N LEU A 119 1.51 -4.64 1.61
CA LEU A 119 2.83 -4.55 2.23
C LEU A 119 3.95 -5.20 1.40
N ALA A 120 3.61 -6.00 0.41
CA ALA A 120 4.61 -6.70 -0.40
C ALA A 120 5.55 -5.75 -1.14
N ILE A 121 5.07 -4.58 -1.57
CA ILE A 121 5.86 -3.55 -2.24
C ILE A 121 6.51 -2.55 -1.27
N ARG A 122 6.39 -2.80 0.02
CA ARG A 122 7.06 -2.05 1.09
C ARG A 122 8.15 -2.87 1.79
N ILE A 123 8.39 -4.11 1.31
CA ILE A 123 9.55 -4.92 1.64
C ILE A 123 10.39 -5.02 0.37
N LEU A 124 11.54 -4.36 0.33
CA LEU A 124 12.42 -4.39 -0.83
C LEU A 124 13.00 -5.79 -0.98
N GLY A 125 12.95 -6.33 -2.19
CA GLY A 125 13.46 -7.67 -2.47
C GLY A 125 12.58 -8.81 -1.94
N ASP A 126 13.17 -9.89 -1.44
CA ASP A 126 12.45 -11.10 -1.01
C ASP A 126 11.60 -10.90 0.23
N ILE A 127 10.40 -11.52 0.22
CA ILE A 127 9.39 -11.39 1.27
C ILE A 127 9.31 -12.69 2.07
N ASP A 128 9.40 -12.57 3.38
CA ASP A 128 9.13 -13.63 4.33
C ASP A 128 8.23 -13.16 5.48
N GLU A 129 7.87 -14.09 6.35
CA GLU A 129 6.95 -13.80 7.45
C GLU A 129 7.58 -12.93 8.53
N GLU A 130 8.89 -13.10 8.80
CA GLU A 130 9.64 -12.28 9.76
C GLU A 130 9.64 -10.81 9.33
N LYS A 131 10.02 -10.52 8.09
CA LYS A 131 10.03 -9.16 7.54
C LYS A 131 8.65 -8.53 7.53
N LEU A 132 7.60 -9.31 7.25
CA LEU A 132 6.22 -8.83 7.29
C LEU A 132 5.77 -8.44 8.70
N VAL A 133 6.14 -9.20 9.73
CA VAL A 133 5.84 -8.86 11.12
C VAL A 133 6.54 -7.55 11.49
N ILE A 134 7.83 -7.47 11.24
CA ILE A 134 8.64 -6.25 11.49
C ILE A 134 8.00 -5.03 10.81
N LEU A 135 7.67 -5.15 9.53
CA LEU A 135 7.09 -4.04 8.78
C LEU A 135 5.72 -3.61 9.33
N ARG A 136 4.85 -4.57 9.69
CA ARG A 136 3.52 -4.27 10.26
C ARG A 136 3.63 -3.52 11.57
N GLU A 137 4.50 -3.96 12.47
CA GLU A 137 4.70 -3.32 13.76
C GLU A 137 5.27 -1.90 13.59
N ALA A 138 6.26 -1.73 12.71
CA ALA A 138 6.84 -0.42 12.43
C ALA A 138 5.83 0.55 11.78
N ASP A 139 5.04 0.07 10.81
CA ASP A 139 4.01 0.88 10.13
C ASP A 139 2.89 1.28 11.10
N ASP A 140 2.45 0.36 11.98
CA ASP A 140 1.44 0.64 12.99
C ASP A 140 1.89 1.73 13.97
N ILE A 141 3.12 1.66 14.47
CA ILE A 141 3.72 2.70 15.32
C ILE A 141 3.74 4.03 14.57
N PHE A 142 4.22 4.06 13.34
CA PHE A 142 4.31 5.28 12.55
C PHE A 142 2.94 5.91 12.33
N ILE A 143 1.97 5.16 11.85
CA ILE A 143 0.62 5.64 11.58
C ILE A 143 -0.12 6.06 12.87
N SER A 144 0.06 5.32 13.96
CA SER A 144 -0.55 5.67 15.26
C SER A 144 -0.01 7.00 15.81
N GLU A 145 1.30 7.23 15.71
CA GLU A 145 1.93 8.49 16.13
C GLU A 145 1.51 9.68 15.27
N LEU A 146 1.39 9.49 13.94
CA LEU A 146 0.84 10.51 13.05
C LEU A 146 -0.61 10.86 13.39
N LYS A 147 -1.43 9.87 13.73
CA LYS A 147 -2.82 10.09 14.14
C LYS A 147 -2.91 10.84 15.47
N SER A 148 -2.13 10.43 16.46
CA SER A 148 -2.14 11.04 17.79
C SER A 148 -1.62 12.48 17.82
N SER A 149 -0.65 12.80 16.96
CA SER A 149 -0.12 14.16 16.80
C SER A 149 -0.98 15.07 15.90
N GLY A 150 -1.95 14.50 15.17
CA GLY A 150 -2.76 15.23 14.19
C GLY A 150 -2.11 15.33 12.79
N GLU A 151 -0.83 14.96 12.63
CA GLU A 151 -0.10 15.06 11.37
C GLU A 151 -0.61 14.09 10.28
N TYR A 152 -1.36 13.06 10.66
CA TYR A 152 -2.00 12.17 9.69
C TYR A 152 -2.90 12.90 8.67
N LYS A 153 -3.59 13.95 9.11
CA LYS A 153 -4.48 14.74 8.22
C LYS A 153 -3.71 15.70 7.31
N ASN A 154 -2.50 16.07 7.73
CA ASN A 154 -1.63 16.99 7.00
C ASN A 154 -0.78 16.27 5.95
N THR A 155 -0.79 14.94 5.96
CA THR A 155 -0.09 14.10 4.98
C THR A 155 -1.08 13.48 4.00
N TRP A 156 -0.67 13.37 2.73
CA TRP A 156 -1.45 12.69 1.70
C TRP A 156 -1.34 11.17 1.83
N GLN A 157 -0.13 10.68 2.07
CA GLN A 157 0.18 9.28 2.34
C GLN A 157 1.41 9.17 3.25
N ALA A 158 1.37 8.23 4.18
CA ALA A 158 2.49 7.86 5.03
C ALA A 158 2.60 6.35 5.10
N LEU A 159 3.84 5.85 5.16
CA LEU A 159 4.15 4.42 5.20
C LEU A 159 5.52 4.17 5.81
N ALA A 160 5.70 2.99 6.38
CA ALA A 160 7.01 2.41 6.64
C ALA A 160 7.39 1.45 5.50
N ALA A 161 8.67 1.36 5.17
CA ALA A 161 9.23 0.38 4.26
C ALA A 161 10.39 -0.36 4.93
N LEU A 162 10.50 -1.67 4.72
CA LEU A 162 11.61 -2.46 5.23
C LEU A 162 12.70 -2.54 4.17
N ILE A 163 13.87 -2.05 4.53
CA ILE A 163 15.07 -2.16 3.72
C ILE A 163 15.87 -3.39 4.22
N PRO A 164 16.00 -4.46 3.44
CA PRO A 164 16.55 -5.74 3.89
C PRO A 164 18.08 -5.72 3.97
N VAL A 165 18.64 -4.59 4.39
CA VAL A 165 20.06 -4.41 4.66
C VAL A 165 20.23 -4.37 6.17
N LYS A 166 21.04 -5.29 6.70
CA LYS A 166 21.36 -5.32 8.11
C LYS A 166 22.49 -4.34 8.43
N THR A 167 22.28 -3.53 9.45
CA THR A 167 23.24 -2.54 9.92
C THR A 167 23.71 -2.87 11.32
N VAL A 168 24.93 -2.41 11.65
CA VAL A 168 25.46 -2.55 13.01
C VAL A 168 24.81 -1.51 13.91
N GLY A 169 24.31 -1.96 15.05
CA GLY A 169 23.81 -1.13 16.14
C GLY A 169 24.40 -1.54 17.49
N VAL A 170 24.07 -0.80 18.52
CA VAL A 170 24.40 -1.11 19.91
C VAL A 170 23.12 -0.99 20.72
N MET A 171 22.73 -2.04 21.40
CA MET A 171 21.60 -2.06 22.32
C MET A 171 22.07 -2.59 23.68
N GLY A 172 22.08 -1.71 24.67
CA GLY A 172 22.76 -2.00 25.93
C GLY A 172 24.27 -2.22 25.69
N ASP A 173 24.81 -3.31 26.21
CA ASP A 173 26.23 -3.67 26.07
C ASP A 173 26.53 -4.58 24.88
N HIS A 174 25.54 -4.84 24.02
CA HIS A 174 25.68 -5.79 22.93
C HIS A 174 25.61 -5.12 21.56
N ARG A 175 26.46 -5.57 20.62
CA ARG A 175 26.32 -5.24 19.22
C ARG A 175 25.14 -5.99 18.63
N THR A 176 24.32 -5.28 17.85
CA THR A 176 23.22 -5.84 17.06
C THR A 176 23.54 -5.76 15.58
N TYR A 177 22.94 -6.65 14.80
CA TYR A 177 23.03 -6.66 13.34
C TYR A 177 21.64 -6.94 12.78
N GLU A 178 20.90 -5.86 12.54
CA GLU A 178 19.46 -5.90 12.29
C GLU A 178 19.05 -5.02 11.12
N TYR A 179 17.79 -5.11 10.72
CA TYR A 179 17.23 -4.41 9.57
C TYR A 179 17.08 -2.91 9.81
N MET A 180 16.86 -2.21 8.71
CA MET A 180 16.58 -0.78 8.66
C MET A 180 15.14 -0.55 8.22
N ILE A 181 14.44 0.35 8.88
CA ILE A 181 13.12 0.86 8.48
C ILE A 181 13.29 2.26 7.89
N ALA A 182 12.73 2.45 6.70
CA ALA A 182 12.55 3.76 6.11
C ALA A 182 11.12 4.23 6.36
N LEU A 183 10.97 5.44 6.88
CA LEU A 183 9.69 6.12 7.02
C LEU A 183 9.54 7.09 5.85
N ARG A 184 8.38 7.07 5.22
CA ARG A 184 8.04 8.00 4.16
C ARG A 184 6.67 8.61 4.42
N ALA A 185 6.59 9.94 4.46
CA ALA A 185 5.36 10.69 4.46
C ALA A 185 5.45 11.77 3.39
N VAL A 186 4.39 11.93 2.62
CA VAL A 186 4.35 12.88 1.51
C VAL A 186 3.10 13.76 1.57
N THR A 187 3.26 14.96 1.04
CA THR A 187 2.16 15.87 0.71
C THR A 187 1.99 15.88 -0.80
N SER A 188 0.76 15.84 -1.27
CA SER A 188 0.43 15.88 -2.70
C SER A 188 -0.99 16.39 -2.89
N MET A 189 -1.29 16.92 -4.08
CA MET A 189 -2.64 17.26 -4.50
C MET A 189 -3.27 16.17 -5.37
N ASP A 190 -2.51 15.58 -6.26
CA ASP A 190 -2.98 14.71 -7.35
C ASP A 190 -2.24 13.36 -7.44
N ALA A 191 -1.29 13.10 -6.56
CA ALA A 191 -0.37 11.95 -6.59
C ALA A 191 0.59 11.90 -7.79
N MET A 192 0.49 12.81 -8.76
CA MET A 192 1.42 12.89 -9.89
C MET A 192 2.75 13.49 -9.43
N THR A 193 2.68 14.54 -8.63
CA THR A 193 3.81 15.15 -7.95
C THR A 193 3.63 15.06 -6.44
N ALA A 194 4.71 14.90 -5.70
CA ALA A 194 4.67 14.89 -4.25
C ALA A 194 5.95 15.48 -3.65
N ASP A 195 5.79 16.22 -2.57
CA ASP A 195 6.89 16.63 -1.72
C ASP A 195 6.90 15.77 -0.45
N TRP A 196 8.05 15.61 0.19
CA TRP A 196 8.12 14.94 1.48
C TRP A 196 7.46 15.81 2.56
N ALA A 197 6.72 15.20 3.47
CA ALA A 197 6.07 15.89 4.57
C ALA A 197 7.10 16.33 5.62
N LYS A 198 7.11 17.60 5.97
CA LYS A 198 8.04 18.17 6.97
C LYS A 198 7.48 17.93 8.38
N LEU A 199 7.57 16.68 8.83
CA LEU A 199 7.10 16.30 10.16
C LEU A 199 7.96 16.96 11.25
N PRO A 200 7.40 17.32 12.41
CA PRO A 200 8.12 17.85 13.54
C PRO A 200 9.26 16.91 14.00
N ASN A 201 10.43 17.46 14.30
CA ASN A 201 11.60 16.68 14.69
C ASN A 201 11.39 15.83 15.95
N ASP A 202 10.65 16.35 16.93
CA ASP A 202 10.28 15.65 18.16
C ASP A 202 9.33 14.46 17.89
N LEU A 203 8.44 14.60 16.91
CA LEU A 203 7.60 13.51 16.45
C LEU A 203 8.43 12.41 15.78
N LEU A 204 9.33 12.77 14.86
CA LEU A 204 10.24 11.81 14.21
C LEU A 204 11.13 11.09 15.23
N GLN A 205 11.65 11.81 16.22
CA GLN A 205 12.44 11.23 17.30
C GLN A 205 11.62 10.24 18.12
N ARG A 206 10.40 10.59 18.49
CA ARG A 206 9.49 9.71 19.25
C ARG A 206 9.15 8.44 18.46
N ILE A 207 8.80 8.57 17.17
CA ILE A 207 8.53 7.44 16.28
C ILE A 207 9.74 6.52 16.20
N SER A 208 10.93 7.07 15.92
CA SER A 208 12.18 6.31 15.84
C SER A 208 12.47 5.56 17.14
N ASN A 209 12.37 6.23 18.29
CA ASN A 209 12.59 5.60 19.58
C ASN A 209 11.59 4.45 19.85
N ARG A 210 10.32 4.65 19.52
CA ARG A 210 9.32 3.60 19.66
C ARG A 210 9.62 2.40 18.78
N ILE A 211 9.90 2.61 17.49
CA ILE A 211 10.22 1.51 16.56
C ILE A 211 11.44 0.73 17.06
N ILE A 212 12.52 1.40 17.46
CA ILE A 212 13.74 0.73 17.93
C ILE A 212 13.50 -0.07 19.21
N ASN A 213 12.67 0.41 20.12
CA ASN A 213 12.44 -0.24 21.40
C ASN A 213 11.34 -1.31 21.38
N GLU A 214 10.34 -1.15 20.51
CA GLU A 214 9.15 -2.01 20.48
C GLU A 214 9.22 -3.08 19.38
N VAL A 215 9.90 -2.81 18.24
CA VAL A 215 9.99 -3.72 17.09
C VAL A 215 11.31 -4.49 17.12
N LYS A 216 11.23 -5.80 17.33
CA LYS A 216 12.41 -6.67 17.30
C LYS A 216 12.94 -6.82 15.87
N GLY A 217 14.26 -6.82 15.71
CA GLY A 217 14.91 -7.01 14.41
C GLY A 217 15.17 -5.70 13.66
N VAL A 218 14.99 -4.54 14.31
CA VAL A 218 15.26 -3.21 13.76
C VAL A 218 16.21 -2.46 14.69
N ASN A 219 17.29 -1.93 14.13
CA ASN A 219 18.23 -1.08 14.88
C ASN A 219 18.48 0.29 14.22
N ARG A 220 17.77 0.58 13.12
CA ARG A 220 17.92 1.88 12.42
C ARG A 220 16.63 2.30 11.76
N VAL A 221 16.28 3.57 11.96
CA VAL A 221 15.16 4.25 11.30
C VAL A 221 15.71 5.43 10.51
N VAL A 222 15.27 5.57 9.26
CA VAL A 222 15.59 6.71 8.39
C VAL A 222 14.30 7.36 7.90
N TYR A 223 14.34 8.64 7.57
CA TYR A 223 13.22 9.37 6.99
C TYR A 223 13.56 9.76 5.55
N ASP A 224 12.73 9.34 4.60
CA ASP A 224 12.92 9.61 3.18
C ASP A 224 12.42 11.01 2.83
N ILE A 225 13.34 11.88 2.40
CA ILE A 225 13.12 13.27 2.02
C ILE A 225 13.09 13.47 0.49
N THR A 226 12.91 12.40 -0.27
CA THR A 226 12.92 12.45 -1.73
C THR A 226 11.58 12.93 -2.28
N GLN A 227 11.61 13.88 -3.21
CA GLN A 227 10.42 14.34 -3.94
C GLN A 227 10.00 13.34 -5.03
N LYS A 228 8.75 13.44 -5.49
CA LYS A 228 8.27 12.80 -6.71
C LYS A 228 7.96 13.86 -7.76
N PRO A 229 8.61 13.86 -8.95
CA PRO A 229 9.77 13.04 -9.30
C PRO A 229 11.03 13.46 -8.55
N PRO A 230 12.15 12.71 -8.53
CA PRO A 230 12.37 11.45 -9.26
C PRO A 230 11.93 10.19 -8.52
N GLY A 231 11.73 10.26 -7.19
CA GLY A 231 11.24 9.11 -6.44
C GLY A 231 9.77 8.83 -6.69
N THR A 232 9.34 7.60 -6.41
CA THR A 232 7.91 7.24 -6.34
C THR A 232 7.40 7.42 -4.91
N ILE A 233 6.09 7.31 -4.66
CA ILE A 233 5.56 7.37 -3.30
C ILE A 233 5.82 6.04 -2.59
N GLU A 234 5.42 4.92 -3.21
CA GLU A 234 5.79 3.57 -2.76
C GLU A 234 7.22 3.24 -3.20
N TYR A 235 7.86 2.27 -2.55
CA TYR A 235 9.26 1.91 -2.83
C TYR A 235 9.42 0.91 -3.99
N GLU A 236 8.40 0.06 -4.19
CA GLU A 236 8.36 -0.92 -5.28
C GLU A 236 7.02 -0.89 -6.03
#